data_384474763f1672bf0c6ae655cb689dee
#
_entry.id   384474763f1672bf0c6ae655cb689dee
#
_cell.length_a   1.000
_cell.length_b   1.000
_cell.length_c   1.000
_cell.angle_alpha   90.00
_cell.angle_beta   90.00
_cell.angle_gamma   90.00
#
_symmetry.space_group_name_H-M   'P 1'
#
loop_
_entity.id
_entity.type
_entity.pdbx_description
1 polymer ?
#
loop_
_entity_poly.entity_id
_entity_poly.type
_entity_poly.pdbx_seq_one_letter_code
_entity_poly.pdbx_strand_id
1 'polypeptide(L)'
;MPLRFWVIQSDAVNRHAAYNEDMTSAPPVLEIRALPGTETYRNLLAQVADGARERDLDDENPFDQVRLLKEAGIGRLRIPVELGGAGLSVRQLFSAIIDIAQADPIVTHIFRTHFWFVEERLRTLSDPTSAAWLTKVNEGNLFANAFSEKGTLAVGSLVFNTRLLPAGDGYRLNGEKFYSTGTLFADYLTVTATTDHDSIASVIVPGDRDGVRLVDDWDGFGQRRTGTGTTIFTQVDVASNEILSDTPYDAAPVPTTQYASLQLYILAIVAGVLRSVVDDGAALLRSRQRNFSHALTERPVDDPFLQRTLGELSATAFAAEAAVLAAADAIDAATTSLRDGVPDAQLAEEAQLAVAKAKVHIDAVALDAATKLLDLGGASASSRSRNLDRHWRNIRTISLHNPVHYKARVIGQNLLHGTPLPANAYF
;
A
#
# COMPACT_ATOMS: atom_id res chain seq x y z
N MET A 1 -3.21 8.23 33.91
CA MET A 1 -4.48 8.14 33.19
C MET A 1 -4.49 6.81 32.51
N PRO A 2 -5.46 5.92 32.71
CA PRO A 2 -5.47 4.62 32.08
C PRO A 2 -5.86 4.74 30.61
N LEU A 3 -5.06 4.13 29.73
CA LEU A 3 -5.34 3.96 28.32
C LEU A 3 -6.63 3.13 28.15
N ARG A 4 -7.63 3.73 27.54
CA ARG A 4 -8.86 3.03 27.18
C ARG A 4 -8.62 2.26 25.89
N PHE A 5 -8.49 0.94 26.01
CA PHE A 5 -8.52 0.03 24.87
C PHE A 5 -9.97 -0.08 24.39
N TRP A 6 -10.22 0.30 23.15
CA TRP A 6 -11.48 0.01 22.49
C TRP A 6 -11.40 -1.38 21.87
N VAL A 7 -12.08 -2.33 22.48
CA VAL A 7 -12.40 -3.59 21.85
C VAL A 7 -13.66 -3.36 21.05
N ILE A 8 -13.57 -3.28 19.73
CA ILE A 8 -14.75 -3.31 18.87
C ILE A 8 -15.23 -4.75 18.81
N GLN A 9 -16.21 -5.10 19.66
CA GLN A 9 -17.04 -6.26 19.42
C GLN A 9 -17.91 -5.93 18.21
N SER A 10 -17.68 -6.59 17.07
CA SER A 10 -18.56 -6.50 15.93
C SER A 10 -19.92 -7.07 16.34
N ASP A 11 -20.93 -6.23 16.35
CA ASP A 11 -22.32 -6.68 16.36
C ASP A 11 -22.63 -7.34 15.02
N ALA A 12 -22.14 -8.58 14.86
CA ALA A 12 -22.51 -9.48 13.77
C ALA A 12 -23.88 -10.09 14.11
N VAL A 13 -24.94 -9.28 13.99
CA VAL A 13 -26.30 -9.81 14.04
C VAL A 13 -26.67 -10.35 12.66
N ASN A 14 -26.73 -11.69 12.58
CA ASN A 14 -27.51 -12.50 11.64
C ASN A 14 -27.37 -12.22 10.13
N ARG A 15 -26.34 -12.80 9.50
CA ARG A 15 -26.38 -13.18 8.07
C ARG A 15 -25.98 -14.64 7.82
N HIS A 16 -26.34 -15.57 8.66
CA HIS A 16 -26.24 -17.00 8.40
C HIS A 16 -27.62 -17.64 8.27
N ALA A 17 -28.30 -17.37 7.16
CA ALA A 17 -29.39 -18.22 6.67
C ALA A 17 -29.53 -17.95 5.17
N ALA A 18 -28.88 -18.78 4.33
CA ALA A 18 -29.20 -19.13 2.96
C ALA A 18 -27.90 -19.42 2.17
N TYR A 19 -27.28 -20.54 2.46
CA TYR A 19 -26.31 -21.13 1.53
C TYR A 19 -26.77 -22.55 1.19
N ASN A 20 -27.78 -22.60 0.36
CA ASN A 20 -28.12 -23.70 -0.56
C ASN A 20 -29.15 -23.15 -1.51
N GLU A 21 -28.71 -22.83 -2.73
CA GLU A 21 -29.49 -23.02 -3.95
C GLU A 21 -28.86 -22.23 -5.11
N ASP A 22 -28.68 -22.94 -6.21
CA ASP A 22 -28.53 -22.46 -7.57
C ASP A 22 -27.16 -21.93 -8.04
N MET A 23 -26.25 -22.84 -8.35
CA MET A 23 -25.01 -22.63 -9.09
C MET A 23 -25.24 -22.45 -10.62
N THR A 24 -26.22 -21.68 -11.09
CA THR A 24 -26.50 -21.48 -12.52
C THR A 24 -26.39 -20.04 -13.01
N SER A 25 -26.11 -19.06 -12.17
CA SER A 25 -25.76 -17.71 -12.63
C SER A 25 -24.43 -17.28 -12.06
N ALA A 26 -23.44 -16.99 -12.91
CA ALA A 26 -22.24 -16.30 -12.47
C ALA A 26 -22.66 -15.01 -11.73
N PRO A 27 -22.09 -14.70 -10.55
CA PRO A 27 -22.44 -13.46 -9.85
C PRO A 27 -22.21 -12.28 -10.79
N PRO A 28 -23.07 -11.24 -10.74
CA PRO A 28 -22.92 -10.09 -11.63
C PRO A 28 -21.53 -9.46 -11.37
N VAL A 29 -20.70 -9.43 -12.40
CA VAL A 29 -19.43 -8.71 -12.35
C VAL A 29 -19.77 -7.24 -12.11
N LEU A 30 -19.38 -6.70 -10.97
CA LEU A 30 -19.62 -5.30 -10.64
C LEU A 30 -18.95 -4.43 -11.72
N GLU A 31 -19.65 -3.49 -12.29
CA GLU A 31 -19.08 -2.54 -13.25
C GLU A 31 -17.99 -1.68 -12.58
N ILE A 32 -16.87 -1.47 -13.28
CA ILE A 32 -15.87 -0.50 -12.83
C ILE A 32 -16.39 0.90 -13.16
N ARG A 33 -16.85 1.61 -12.14
CA ARG A 33 -17.54 2.89 -12.29
C ARG A 33 -16.62 4.09 -12.49
N ALA A 34 -15.34 3.96 -12.07
CA ALA A 34 -14.40 5.08 -12.05
C ALA A 34 -13.05 4.66 -12.66
N LEU A 35 -12.92 4.80 -13.96
CA LEU A 35 -11.64 4.58 -14.66
C LEU A 35 -10.76 5.84 -14.60
N PRO A 36 -9.44 5.71 -14.35
CA PRO A 36 -8.51 6.83 -14.40
C PRO A 36 -8.67 7.69 -15.65
N GLY A 37 -8.64 9.01 -15.46
CA GLY A 37 -8.84 9.99 -16.54
C GLY A 37 -10.30 10.39 -16.79
N THR A 38 -11.31 9.67 -16.29
CA THR A 38 -12.73 10.00 -16.44
C THR A 38 -13.18 11.08 -15.43
N GLU A 39 -14.32 11.73 -15.70
CA GLU A 39 -14.95 12.66 -14.77
C GLU A 39 -15.42 11.94 -13.49
N THR A 40 -15.98 10.75 -13.63
CA THR A 40 -16.39 9.91 -12.49
C THR A 40 -15.22 9.61 -11.56
N TYR A 41 -14.04 9.33 -12.12
CA TYR A 41 -12.83 9.11 -11.33
C TYR A 41 -12.40 10.39 -10.59
N ARG A 42 -12.40 11.54 -11.25
CA ARG A 42 -12.10 12.82 -10.60
C ARG A 42 -13.06 13.13 -9.45
N ASN A 43 -14.34 12.89 -9.64
CA ASN A 43 -15.36 13.07 -8.61
C ASN A 43 -15.17 12.11 -7.43
N LEU A 44 -14.78 10.85 -7.69
CA LEU A 44 -14.42 9.89 -6.65
C LEU A 44 -13.22 10.37 -5.83
N LEU A 45 -12.15 10.85 -6.49
CA LEU A 45 -10.97 11.37 -5.80
C LEU A 45 -11.32 12.60 -4.95
N ALA A 46 -12.18 13.48 -5.43
CA ALA A 46 -12.65 14.62 -4.64
C ALA A 46 -13.41 14.18 -3.37
N GLN A 47 -14.25 13.13 -3.46
CA GLN A 47 -14.93 12.56 -2.29
C GLN A 47 -13.96 11.89 -1.30
N VAL A 48 -12.92 11.24 -1.78
CA VAL A 48 -11.88 10.65 -0.93
C VAL A 48 -11.07 11.73 -0.23
N ALA A 49 -10.75 12.83 -0.93
CA ALA A 49 -9.99 13.96 -0.40
C ALA A 49 -10.78 14.78 0.63
N ASP A 50 -12.12 14.78 0.52
CA ASP A 50 -12.97 15.53 1.42
C ASP A 50 -12.79 15.02 2.86
N GLY A 51 -12.52 15.95 3.78
CA GLY A 51 -12.26 15.66 5.19
C GLY A 51 -10.95 14.90 5.50
N ALA A 52 -10.05 14.64 4.52
CA ALA A 52 -8.81 13.88 4.77
C ALA A 52 -7.89 14.52 5.82
N ARG A 53 -7.81 15.86 5.83
CA ARG A 53 -7.04 16.62 6.82
C ARG A 53 -7.67 16.50 8.22
N GLU A 54 -8.96 16.59 8.30
CA GLU A 54 -9.75 16.52 9.54
C GLU A 54 -9.66 15.10 10.12
N ARG A 55 -9.80 14.05 9.31
CA ARG A 55 -9.63 12.64 9.74
C ARG A 55 -8.23 12.39 10.35
N ASP A 56 -7.15 12.93 9.72
CA ASP A 56 -5.81 12.81 10.30
C ASP A 56 -5.68 13.57 11.63
N LEU A 57 -6.34 14.74 11.75
CA LEU A 57 -6.31 15.55 12.97
C LEU A 57 -7.08 14.90 14.12
N ASP A 58 -8.28 14.38 13.82
CA ASP A 58 -9.22 13.81 14.79
C ASP A 58 -8.99 12.32 15.06
N ASP A 59 -8.02 11.73 14.36
CA ASP A 59 -7.62 10.32 14.51
C ASP A 59 -8.74 9.34 14.12
N GLU A 60 -9.42 9.63 13.00
CA GLU A 60 -10.58 8.89 12.53
C GLU A 60 -10.23 7.86 11.46
N ASN A 61 -10.79 6.66 11.57
CA ASN A 61 -10.60 5.59 10.60
C ASN A 61 -11.38 5.85 9.30
N PRO A 62 -10.77 5.73 8.10
CA PRO A 62 -11.39 6.07 6.81
C PRO A 62 -12.26 4.94 6.22
N PHE A 63 -13.18 4.34 7.00
CA PHE A 63 -14.03 3.23 6.54
C PHE A 63 -14.89 3.61 5.32
N ASP A 64 -15.46 4.81 5.31
CA ASP A 64 -16.30 5.28 4.20
C ASP A 64 -15.50 5.48 2.92
N GLN A 65 -14.29 6.03 3.01
CA GLN A 65 -13.42 6.26 1.85
C GLN A 65 -12.93 4.93 1.25
N VAL A 66 -12.59 3.95 2.11
CA VAL A 66 -12.26 2.60 1.67
C VAL A 66 -13.45 1.95 0.96
N ARG A 67 -14.65 2.08 1.53
CA ARG A 67 -15.90 1.59 0.92
C ARG A 67 -16.15 2.22 -0.45
N LEU A 68 -16.00 3.55 -0.58
CA LEU A 68 -16.14 4.27 -1.85
C LEU A 68 -15.21 3.70 -2.94
N LEU A 69 -13.93 3.46 -2.61
CA LEU A 69 -12.98 2.88 -3.57
C LEU A 69 -13.32 1.44 -3.93
N LYS A 70 -13.76 0.62 -2.96
CA LYS A 70 -14.24 -0.76 -3.22
C LYS A 70 -15.43 -0.76 -4.19
N GLU A 71 -16.46 0.04 -3.90
CA GLU A 71 -17.69 0.14 -4.71
C GLU A 71 -17.44 0.70 -6.11
N ALA A 72 -16.43 1.58 -6.25
CA ALA A 72 -15.99 2.10 -7.54
C ALA A 72 -15.19 1.08 -8.38
N GLY A 73 -14.77 -0.04 -7.78
CA GLY A 73 -14.02 -1.09 -8.44
C GLY A 73 -12.52 -0.82 -8.57
N ILE A 74 -11.97 0.09 -7.74
CA ILE A 74 -10.53 0.44 -7.77
C ILE A 74 -9.65 -0.79 -7.55
N GLY A 75 -10.03 -1.73 -6.70
CA GLY A 75 -9.27 -2.97 -6.47
C GLY A 75 -9.10 -3.87 -7.71
N ARG A 76 -9.85 -3.63 -8.79
CA ARG A 76 -9.86 -4.45 -10.01
C ARG A 76 -9.13 -3.84 -11.21
N LEU A 77 -8.46 -2.71 -11.00
CA LEU A 77 -7.83 -1.95 -12.09
C LEU A 77 -6.83 -2.78 -12.92
N ARG A 78 -6.12 -3.72 -12.30
CA ARG A 78 -5.14 -4.59 -12.97
C ARG A 78 -5.71 -5.85 -13.59
N ILE A 79 -6.84 -6.33 -13.11
CA ILE A 79 -7.47 -7.55 -13.63
C ILE A 79 -7.79 -7.34 -15.13
N PRO A 80 -7.45 -8.28 -16.01
CA PRO A 80 -7.79 -8.21 -17.45
C PRO A 80 -9.28 -7.98 -17.69
N VAL A 81 -9.61 -7.32 -18.80
CA VAL A 81 -11.01 -6.99 -19.14
C VAL A 81 -11.85 -8.25 -19.31
N GLU A 82 -11.30 -9.29 -19.92
CA GLU A 82 -11.94 -10.59 -20.11
C GLU A 82 -12.23 -11.33 -18.79
N LEU A 83 -11.56 -10.94 -17.71
CA LEU A 83 -11.80 -11.45 -16.37
C LEU A 83 -12.59 -10.47 -15.48
N GLY A 84 -13.14 -9.40 -16.05
CA GLY A 84 -14.00 -8.46 -15.33
C GLY A 84 -13.29 -7.26 -14.70
N GLY A 85 -12.02 -7.03 -15.03
CA GLY A 85 -11.24 -5.88 -14.57
C GLY A 85 -11.15 -4.75 -15.60
N ALA A 86 -10.23 -3.78 -15.36
CA ALA A 86 -9.95 -2.67 -16.26
C ALA A 86 -8.78 -2.92 -17.23
N GLY A 87 -7.97 -3.95 -17.00
CA GLY A 87 -6.81 -4.28 -17.83
C GLY A 87 -5.73 -3.22 -17.87
N LEU A 88 -5.58 -2.38 -16.83
CA LEU A 88 -4.56 -1.35 -16.82
C LEU A 88 -3.16 -1.95 -16.80
N SER A 89 -2.19 -1.30 -17.45
CA SER A 89 -0.78 -1.62 -17.30
C SER A 89 -0.29 -1.30 -15.88
N VAL A 90 0.89 -1.81 -15.51
CA VAL A 90 1.50 -1.48 -14.21
C VAL A 90 1.72 0.03 -14.12
N ARG A 91 2.23 0.67 -15.17
CA ARG A 91 2.38 2.13 -15.23
C ARG A 91 1.06 2.87 -14.96
N GLN A 92 -0.03 2.45 -15.61
CA GLN A 92 -1.34 3.09 -15.43
C GLN A 92 -1.88 2.88 -14.01
N LEU A 93 -1.68 1.70 -13.41
CA LEU A 93 -1.99 1.46 -12.00
C LEU A 93 -1.22 2.42 -11.09
N PHE A 94 0.11 2.54 -11.27
CA PHE A 94 0.91 3.41 -10.41
C PHE A 94 0.57 4.90 -10.59
N SER A 95 0.16 5.33 -11.78
CA SER A 95 -0.42 6.66 -11.98
C SER A 95 -1.69 6.84 -11.14
N ALA A 96 -2.61 5.86 -11.16
CA ALA A 96 -3.82 5.91 -10.35
C ALA A 96 -3.53 5.89 -8.84
N ILE A 97 -2.53 5.12 -8.38
CA ILE A 97 -2.09 5.10 -6.99
C ILE A 97 -1.58 6.48 -6.55
N ILE A 98 -0.81 7.18 -7.39
CA ILE A 98 -0.35 8.55 -7.12
C ILE A 98 -1.53 9.50 -7.00
N ASP A 99 -2.52 9.41 -7.88
CA ASP A 99 -3.74 10.24 -7.83
C ASP A 99 -4.54 10.01 -6.54
N ILE A 100 -4.75 8.74 -6.15
CA ILE A 100 -5.46 8.40 -4.91
C ILE A 100 -4.65 8.88 -3.68
N ALA A 101 -3.32 8.77 -3.72
CA ALA A 101 -2.44 9.21 -2.64
C ALA A 101 -2.38 10.74 -2.50
N GLN A 102 -2.58 11.48 -3.59
CA GLN A 102 -2.79 12.93 -3.55
C GLN A 102 -4.10 13.27 -2.84
N ALA A 103 -5.16 12.49 -3.06
CA ALA A 103 -6.44 12.66 -2.37
C ALA A 103 -6.34 12.27 -0.88
N ASP A 104 -5.88 11.05 -0.57
CA ASP A 104 -5.67 10.58 0.80
C ASP A 104 -4.60 9.46 0.84
N PRO A 105 -3.39 9.73 1.38
CA PRO A 105 -2.31 8.76 1.45
C PRO A 105 -2.59 7.61 2.43
N ILE A 106 -3.48 7.81 3.41
CA ILE A 106 -3.87 6.79 4.39
C ILE A 106 -4.73 5.73 3.69
N VAL A 107 -5.77 6.17 3.01
CA VAL A 107 -6.66 5.29 2.23
C VAL A 107 -5.87 4.51 1.17
N THR A 108 -4.95 5.19 0.48
CA THR A 108 -4.08 4.55 -0.51
C THR A 108 -3.24 3.43 0.10
N HIS A 109 -2.65 3.65 1.27
CA HIS A 109 -1.79 2.66 1.91
C HIS A 109 -2.56 1.39 2.32
N ILE A 110 -3.83 1.50 2.66
CA ILE A 110 -4.71 0.37 2.98
C ILE A 110 -4.80 -0.62 1.80
N PHE A 111 -4.79 -0.13 0.55
CA PHE A 111 -4.88 -0.96 -0.65
C PHE A 111 -3.56 -1.59 -1.10
N ARG A 112 -2.43 -1.29 -0.45
CA ARG A 112 -1.10 -1.75 -0.90
C ARG A 112 -1.01 -3.26 -1.11
N THR A 113 -1.40 -4.03 -0.12
CA THR A 113 -1.27 -5.48 -0.17
C THR A 113 -2.39 -6.15 -0.96
N HIS A 114 -3.49 -5.46 -1.18
CA HIS A 114 -4.53 -5.88 -2.13
C HIS A 114 -4.00 -5.94 -3.57
N PHE A 115 -3.34 -4.89 -4.04
CA PHE A 115 -2.76 -4.89 -5.39
C PHE A 115 -1.62 -5.92 -5.52
N TRP A 116 -0.81 -6.10 -4.48
CA TRP A 116 0.17 -7.18 -4.45
C TRP A 116 -0.51 -8.56 -4.57
N PHE A 117 -1.60 -8.80 -3.86
CA PHE A 117 -2.37 -10.04 -3.96
C PHE A 117 -2.90 -10.27 -5.38
N VAL A 118 -3.46 -9.23 -6.00
CA VAL A 118 -3.95 -9.30 -7.38
C VAL A 118 -2.83 -9.67 -8.36
N GLU A 119 -1.67 -9.00 -8.29
CA GLU A 119 -0.52 -9.30 -9.16
C GLU A 119 -0.04 -10.74 -8.98
N GLU A 120 -0.05 -11.27 -7.75
CA GLU A 120 0.31 -12.66 -7.49
C GLU A 120 -0.67 -13.65 -8.12
N ARG A 121 -1.96 -13.37 -8.04
CA ARG A 121 -2.96 -14.24 -8.67
C ARG A 121 -2.91 -14.14 -10.20
N LEU A 122 -2.61 -12.97 -10.75
CA LEU A 122 -2.41 -12.80 -12.19
C LEU A 122 -1.17 -13.56 -12.70
N ARG A 123 -0.08 -13.58 -11.92
CA ARG A 123 1.14 -14.30 -12.23
C ARG A 123 0.91 -15.82 -12.32
N THR A 124 0.05 -16.36 -11.47
CA THR A 124 -0.29 -17.79 -11.39
C THR A 124 -1.69 -18.09 -11.92
N LEU A 125 -2.15 -17.36 -12.93
CA LEU A 125 -3.53 -17.46 -13.45
C LEU A 125 -3.86 -18.85 -14.04
N SER A 126 -2.85 -19.62 -14.45
CA SER A 126 -3.04 -21.02 -14.86
C SER A 126 -3.45 -21.96 -13.73
N ASP A 127 -3.26 -21.56 -12.47
CA ASP A 127 -3.75 -22.29 -11.30
C ASP A 127 -5.23 -21.95 -11.07
N PRO A 128 -6.14 -22.94 -11.05
CA PRO A 128 -7.56 -22.73 -10.77
C PRO A 128 -7.84 -22.01 -9.46
N THR A 129 -6.99 -22.20 -8.43
CA THR A 129 -7.10 -21.53 -7.14
C THR A 129 -6.91 -20.00 -7.30
N SER A 130 -5.97 -19.57 -8.15
CA SER A 130 -5.76 -18.17 -8.44
C SER A 130 -6.96 -17.53 -9.14
N ALA A 131 -7.57 -18.22 -10.09
CA ALA A 131 -8.77 -17.75 -10.77
C ALA A 131 -9.95 -17.61 -9.80
N ALA A 132 -10.13 -18.56 -8.90
CA ALA A 132 -11.17 -18.50 -7.86
C ALA A 132 -11.01 -17.28 -6.93
N TRP A 133 -9.78 -16.98 -6.52
CA TRP A 133 -9.50 -15.80 -5.69
C TRP A 133 -9.66 -14.46 -6.45
N LEU A 134 -9.35 -14.43 -7.75
CA LEU A 134 -9.65 -13.24 -8.56
C LEU A 134 -11.16 -13.02 -8.71
N THR A 135 -11.97 -14.08 -8.70
CA THR A 135 -13.43 -13.95 -8.62
C THR A 135 -13.85 -13.23 -7.34
N LYS A 136 -13.23 -13.55 -6.18
CA LYS A 136 -13.48 -12.84 -4.93
C LYS A 136 -13.07 -11.35 -5.00
N VAL A 137 -11.98 -11.04 -5.68
CA VAL A 137 -11.62 -9.63 -5.97
C VAL A 137 -12.70 -8.94 -6.81
N ASN A 138 -13.22 -9.62 -7.83
CA ASN A 138 -14.29 -9.09 -8.70
C ASN A 138 -15.62 -8.88 -7.97
N GLU A 139 -15.88 -9.63 -6.91
CA GLU A 139 -17.02 -9.40 -5.99
C GLU A 139 -16.83 -8.13 -5.13
N GLY A 140 -15.69 -7.43 -5.24
CA GLY A 140 -15.38 -6.20 -4.49
C GLY A 140 -14.72 -6.45 -3.14
N ASN A 141 -14.26 -7.67 -2.86
CA ASN A 141 -13.55 -7.95 -1.62
C ASN A 141 -12.14 -7.32 -1.61
N LEU A 142 -11.75 -6.80 -0.46
CA LEU A 142 -10.43 -6.24 -0.17
C LEU A 142 -9.57 -7.29 0.54
N PHE A 143 -8.31 -7.38 0.12
CA PHE A 143 -7.31 -8.30 0.65
C PHE A 143 -6.20 -7.53 1.35
N ALA A 144 -5.80 -7.97 2.54
CA ALA A 144 -4.64 -7.44 3.25
C ALA A 144 -3.70 -8.57 3.65
N ASN A 145 -2.51 -8.21 4.13
CA ASN A 145 -1.58 -9.23 4.58
C ASN A 145 -1.15 -9.05 6.04
N ALA A 146 -0.92 -10.17 6.72
CA ALA A 146 -0.39 -10.29 8.07
C ALA A 146 0.93 -11.08 8.00
N PHE A 147 2.05 -10.35 7.85
CA PHE A 147 3.36 -10.93 7.55
C PHE A 147 4.34 -10.83 8.72
N SER A 148 4.59 -9.62 9.22
CA SER A 148 5.69 -9.33 10.15
C SER A 148 5.40 -9.82 11.56
N GLU A 149 6.47 -10.23 12.28
CA GLU A 149 6.42 -10.60 13.69
C GLU A 149 7.45 -9.81 14.51
N LYS A 150 7.15 -9.57 15.79
CA LYS A 150 8.12 -9.05 16.76
C LYS A 150 8.95 -10.21 17.34
N GLY A 151 10.24 -9.97 17.58
CA GLY A 151 11.10 -10.94 18.28
C GLY A 151 11.67 -12.07 17.40
N THR A 152 11.57 -11.99 16.07
CA THR A 152 12.31 -12.88 15.17
C THR A 152 13.78 -12.49 15.09
N LEU A 153 14.66 -13.43 14.69
CA LEU A 153 16.12 -13.25 14.69
C LEU A 153 16.63 -12.05 13.87
N ALA A 154 15.97 -11.74 12.75
CA ALA A 154 16.28 -10.57 11.93
C ALA A 154 15.04 -10.12 11.16
N VAL A 155 14.95 -8.82 10.89
CA VAL A 155 13.94 -8.26 9.99
C VAL A 155 14.14 -8.85 8.59
N GLY A 156 13.10 -9.44 8.01
CA GLY A 156 13.18 -10.15 6.74
C GLY A 156 13.57 -11.63 6.85
N SER A 157 13.75 -12.14 8.08
CA SER A 157 13.78 -13.58 8.30
C SER A 157 12.45 -14.20 7.89
N LEU A 158 12.50 -15.35 7.21
CA LEU A 158 11.32 -16.10 6.82
C LEU A 158 10.91 -17.16 7.87
N VAL A 159 11.53 -17.15 9.05
CA VAL A 159 11.16 -18.00 10.18
C VAL A 159 10.12 -17.28 11.03
N PHE A 160 8.93 -17.85 11.14
CA PHE A 160 7.80 -17.28 11.86
C PHE A 160 7.44 -18.10 13.11
N ASN A 161 7.03 -17.40 14.19
CA ASN A 161 6.43 -18.02 15.36
C ASN A 161 4.97 -18.42 15.10
N THR A 162 4.28 -17.77 14.15
CA THR A 162 2.96 -18.18 13.68
C THR A 162 3.07 -19.54 13.03
N ARG A 163 2.22 -20.48 13.51
CA ARG A 163 2.24 -21.89 13.10
C ARG A 163 0.97 -22.28 12.37
N LEU A 164 1.13 -23.03 11.27
CA LEU A 164 0.08 -23.73 10.58
C LEU A 164 0.31 -25.23 10.77
N LEU A 165 -0.55 -25.89 11.54
CA LEU A 165 -0.40 -27.30 11.89
C LEU A 165 -1.59 -28.10 11.40
N PRO A 166 -1.41 -29.37 10.95
CA PRO A 166 -2.51 -30.22 10.57
C PRO A 166 -3.52 -30.41 11.71
N ALA A 167 -4.81 -30.42 11.38
CA ALA A 167 -5.89 -30.63 12.34
C ALA A 167 -7.14 -31.16 11.62
N GLY A 168 -7.45 -32.44 11.83
CA GLY A 168 -8.53 -33.14 11.13
C GLY A 168 -8.28 -33.16 9.61
N ASP A 169 -9.27 -32.71 8.83
CA ASP A 169 -9.19 -32.63 7.36
C ASP A 169 -8.58 -31.31 6.84
N GLY A 170 -8.13 -30.45 7.75
CA GLY A 170 -7.55 -29.15 7.43
C GLY A 170 -6.38 -28.81 8.34
N TYR A 171 -6.29 -27.54 8.72
CA TYR A 171 -5.19 -26.99 9.51
C TYR A 171 -5.68 -26.06 10.60
N ARG A 172 -4.83 -25.81 11.60
CA ARG A 172 -4.99 -24.77 12.63
C ARG A 172 -3.91 -23.74 12.52
N LEU A 173 -4.34 -22.47 12.41
CA LEU A 173 -3.45 -21.34 12.42
C LEU A 173 -3.43 -20.71 13.80
N ASN A 174 -2.22 -20.54 14.36
CA ASN A 174 -1.99 -19.88 15.64
C ASN A 174 -0.80 -18.94 15.55
N GLY A 175 -0.93 -17.76 16.12
CA GLY A 175 0.18 -16.79 16.17
C GLY A 175 -0.26 -15.35 16.25
N GLU A 176 0.70 -14.46 16.10
CA GLU A 176 0.49 -13.01 16.19
C GLU A 176 1.34 -12.29 15.15
N LYS A 177 0.72 -11.38 14.42
CA LYS A 177 1.38 -10.56 13.40
C LYS A 177 1.29 -9.09 13.77
N PHE A 178 2.31 -8.34 13.39
CA PHE A 178 2.43 -6.91 13.67
C PHE A 178 2.61 -6.13 12.36
N TYR A 179 2.29 -4.85 12.41
CA TYR A 179 2.37 -3.99 11.21
C TYR A 179 1.51 -4.53 10.06
N SER A 180 0.35 -5.08 10.39
CA SER A 180 -0.59 -5.70 9.45
C SER A 180 -1.44 -4.63 8.76
N THR A 181 -0.81 -3.77 7.94
CA THR A 181 -1.46 -2.64 7.27
C THR A 181 -2.67 -3.08 6.46
N GLY A 182 -3.80 -2.43 6.68
CA GLY A 182 -5.04 -2.65 5.94
C GLY A 182 -5.92 -3.77 6.50
N THR A 183 -5.44 -4.61 7.42
CA THR A 183 -6.24 -5.77 7.90
C THR A 183 -7.54 -5.37 8.57
N LEU A 184 -7.57 -4.22 9.24
CA LEU A 184 -8.80 -3.68 9.86
C LEU A 184 -9.94 -3.40 8.84
N PHE A 185 -9.60 -3.20 7.57
CA PHE A 185 -10.51 -2.84 6.49
C PHE A 185 -10.76 -3.98 5.50
N ALA A 186 -9.99 -5.07 5.61
CA ALA A 186 -9.98 -6.14 4.63
C ALA A 186 -11.04 -7.21 4.91
N ASP A 187 -11.58 -7.78 3.84
CA ASP A 187 -12.49 -8.92 3.90
C ASP A 187 -11.71 -10.24 4.06
N TYR A 188 -10.50 -10.32 3.49
CA TYR A 188 -9.61 -11.47 3.55
C TYR A 188 -8.19 -11.09 3.94
N LEU A 189 -7.54 -11.96 4.72
CA LEU A 189 -6.17 -11.82 5.18
C LEU A 189 -5.28 -12.90 4.59
N THR A 190 -4.20 -12.53 3.93
CA THR A 190 -3.11 -13.45 3.62
C THR A 190 -2.14 -13.50 4.79
N VAL A 191 -1.83 -14.69 5.28
CA VAL A 191 -1.02 -14.88 6.47
C VAL A 191 0.13 -15.82 6.16
N THR A 192 1.36 -15.44 6.53
CA THR A 192 2.52 -16.34 6.47
C THR A 192 2.68 -17.09 7.78
N ALA A 193 2.93 -18.38 7.71
CA ALA A 193 3.13 -19.23 8.87
C ALA A 193 4.20 -20.30 8.60
N THR A 194 4.88 -20.75 9.63
CA THR A 194 5.74 -21.93 9.59
C THR A 194 4.89 -23.19 9.74
N THR A 195 5.15 -24.20 8.91
CA THR A 195 4.51 -25.51 8.99
C THR A 195 5.27 -26.46 9.92
N ASP A 196 4.81 -27.68 10.06
CA ASP A 196 5.52 -28.77 10.76
C ASP A 196 6.59 -29.47 9.90
N HIS A 197 6.71 -29.08 8.62
CA HIS A 197 7.65 -29.65 7.65
C HIS A 197 8.79 -28.69 7.30
N ASP A 198 9.12 -27.74 8.19
CA ASP A 198 10.17 -26.73 7.96
C ASP A 198 9.99 -25.97 6.65
N SER A 199 8.75 -25.55 6.37
CA SER A 199 8.37 -24.75 5.22
C SER A 199 7.58 -23.49 5.62
N ILE A 200 7.42 -22.57 4.67
CA ILE A 200 6.62 -21.35 4.81
C ILE A 200 5.33 -21.54 4.02
N ALA A 201 4.22 -21.61 4.72
CA ALA A 201 2.91 -21.53 4.11
C ALA A 201 2.44 -20.07 4.01
N SER A 202 1.82 -19.73 2.88
CA SER A 202 0.96 -18.57 2.75
C SER A 202 -0.49 -19.08 2.71
N VAL A 203 -1.29 -18.63 3.66
CA VAL A 203 -2.70 -19.00 3.74
C VAL A 203 -3.59 -17.78 3.63
N ILE A 204 -4.86 -17.99 3.27
CA ILE A 204 -5.85 -16.93 3.22
C ILE A 204 -7.02 -17.27 4.12
N VAL A 205 -7.46 -16.31 4.94
CA VAL A 205 -8.59 -16.48 5.85
C VAL A 205 -9.49 -15.24 5.79
N PRO A 206 -10.82 -15.38 5.92
CA PRO A 206 -11.73 -14.27 6.17
C PRO A 206 -11.31 -13.48 7.41
N GLY A 207 -11.40 -12.15 7.35
CA GLY A 207 -11.04 -11.27 8.47
C GLY A 207 -11.97 -11.40 9.69
N ASP A 208 -13.17 -11.92 9.48
CA ASP A 208 -14.20 -12.13 10.50
C ASP A 208 -14.30 -13.59 10.99
N ARG A 209 -13.35 -14.46 10.57
CA ARG A 209 -13.35 -15.87 10.97
C ARG A 209 -13.13 -16.02 12.47
N ASP A 210 -13.80 -16.99 13.09
CA ASP A 210 -13.62 -17.34 14.50
C ASP A 210 -12.13 -17.56 14.81
N GLY A 211 -11.66 -16.93 15.89
CA GLY A 211 -10.26 -16.96 16.30
C GLY A 211 -9.37 -15.88 15.67
N VAL A 212 -9.85 -15.14 14.68
CA VAL A 212 -9.16 -13.94 14.14
C VAL A 212 -9.53 -12.71 14.97
N ARG A 213 -8.53 -11.98 15.46
CA ARG A 213 -8.72 -10.72 16.19
C ARG A 213 -7.82 -9.64 15.62
N LEU A 214 -8.46 -8.59 15.14
CA LEU A 214 -7.80 -7.37 14.60
C LEU A 214 -7.74 -6.32 15.70
N VAL A 215 -6.56 -5.76 15.95
CA VAL A 215 -6.34 -4.77 17.02
C VAL A 215 -5.86 -3.47 16.38
N ASP A 216 -6.58 -2.38 16.64
CA ASP A 216 -6.20 -1.03 16.16
C ASP A 216 -5.26 -0.38 17.19
N ASP A 217 -4.00 -0.86 17.22
CA ASP A 217 -2.97 -0.46 18.19
C ASP A 217 -1.74 0.20 17.55
N TRP A 218 -1.84 0.69 16.31
CA TRP A 218 -0.77 1.45 15.69
C TRP A 218 -0.61 2.83 16.36
N ASP A 219 0.54 3.08 17.00
CA ASP A 219 0.85 4.34 17.66
C ASP A 219 1.93 5.18 16.96
N GLY A 220 2.18 4.92 15.67
CA GLY A 220 3.11 5.70 14.87
C GLY A 220 2.64 7.14 14.64
N PHE A 221 3.59 8.09 14.60
CA PHE A 221 3.26 9.51 14.41
C PHE A 221 2.75 9.86 13.01
N GLY A 222 2.92 9.00 12.01
CA GLY A 222 2.41 9.14 10.65
C GLY A 222 1.81 7.84 10.12
N GLN A 223 1.14 7.91 8.97
CA GLN A 223 0.35 6.80 8.44
C GLN A 223 -0.64 6.26 9.48
N ARG A 224 -1.21 7.19 10.23
CA ARG A 224 -2.21 6.90 11.26
C ARG A 224 -3.47 6.42 10.58
N ARG A 225 -4.21 5.52 11.25
CA ARG A 225 -5.49 5.00 10.74
C ARG A 225 -5.40 4.19 9.43
N THR A 226 -4.23 3.63 9.14
CA THR A 226 -4.06 2.65 8.04
C THR A 226 -4.45 1.22 8.44
N GLY A 227 -4.91 1.02 9.67
CA GLY A 227 -5.12 -0.32 10.23
C GLY A 227 -3.82 -1.11 10.34
N THR A 228 -2.68 -0.42 10.53
CA THR A 228 -1.35 -1.03 10.74
C THR A 228 -1.24 -1.51 12.19
N GLY A 229 -2.09 -2.44 12.58
CA GLY A 229 -2.17 -2.95 13.94
C GLY A 229 -1.69 -4.39 14.08
N THR A 230 -1.99 -4.94 15.25
CA THR A 230 -1.73 -6.34 15.59
C THR A 230 -2.87 -7.23 15.09
N THR A 231 -2.53 -8.36 14.48
CA THR A 231 -3.49 -9.41 14.08
C THR A 231 -3.16 -10.68 14.82
N ILE A 232 -4.14 -11.23 15.55
CA ILE A 232 -3.97 -12.40 16.40
C ILE A 232 -4.82 -13.54 15.86
N PHE A 233 -4.21 -14.73 15.78
CA PHE A 233 -4.83 -15.97 15.33
C PHE A 233 -4.82 -16.97 16.49
N THR A 234 -6.01 -17.37 16.94
CA THR A 234 -6.18 -18.35 18.02
C THR A 234 -7.04 -19.50 17.53
N GLN A 235 -6.42 -20.66 17.30
CA GLN A 235 -7.10 -21.86 16.83
C GLN A 235 -7.97 -21.63 15.58
N VAL A 236 -7.50 -20.81 14.64
CA VAL A 236 -8.24 -20.49 13.41
C VAL A 236 -8.24 -21.70 12.49
N ASP A 237 -9.42 -22.13 12.07
CA ASP A 237 -9.58 -23.16 11.06
C ASP A 237 -9.12 -22.69 9.69
N VAL A 238 -8.30 -23.48 9.00
CA VAL A 238 -7.85 -23.24 7.63
C VAL A 238 -8.12 -24.50 6.80
N ALA A 239 -8.88 -24.35 5.74
CA ALA A 239 -9.15 -25.43 4.81
C ALA A 239 -7.98 -25.62 3.82
N SER A 240 -7.81 -26.81 3.26
CA SER A 240 -6.71 -27.08 2.31
C SER A 240 -6.72 -26.19 1.06
N ASN A 241 -7.89 -25.76 0.60
CA ASN A 241 -8.03 -24.85 -0.54
C ASN A 241 -7.77 -23.36 -0.19
N GLU A 242 -7.52 -23.06 1.08
CA GLU A 242 -7.10 -21.74 1.56
C GLU A 242 -5.57 -21.60 1.69
N ILE A 243 -4.83 -22.68 1.39
CA ILE A 243 -3.37 -22.62 1.27
C ILE A 243 -3.03 -22.11 -0.13
N LEU A 244 -2.38 -20.94 -0.17
CA LEU A 244 -1.97 -20.30 -1.43
C LEU A 244 -0.61 -20.82 -1.91
N SER A 245 0.28 -21.12 -0.99
CA SER A 245 1.60 -21.70 -1.26
C SER A 245 2.15 -22.38 -0.01
N ASP A 246 3.01 -23.35 -0.22
CA ASP A 246 3.84 -23.99 0.81
C ASP A 246 5.23 -24.18 0.19
N THR A 247 6.21 -23.46 0.72
CA THR A 247 7.54 -23.34 0.14
C THR A 247 8.60 -23.78 1.15
N PRO A 248 9.42 -24.80 0.85
CA PRO A 248 10.52 -25.20 1.72
C PRO A 248 11.48 -24.06 2.00
N TYR A 249 12.09 -24.00 3.20
CA TYR A 249 13.05 -22.96 3.57
C TYR A 249 14.30 -22.95 2.69
N ASP A 250 14.69 -24.08 2.13
CA ASP A 250 15.85 -24.25 1.24
C ASP A 250 15.53 -24.10 -0.24
N ALA A 251 14.28 -23.72 -0.58
CA ALA A 251 13.89 -23.48 -1.96
C ALA A 251 14.76 -22.38 -2.59
N ALA A 252 15.26 -22.65 -3.80
CA ALA A 252 16.03 -21.65 -4.54
C ALA A 252 15.16 -20.42 -4.85
N PRO A 253 15.72 -19.20 -4.71
CA PRO A 253 15.01 -17.98 -5.10
C PRO A 253 14.63 -18.00 -6.58
N VAL A 254 13.40 -17.61 -6.89
CA VAL A 254 12.89 -17.49 -8.25
C VAL A 254 12.81 -16.01 -8.62
N PRO A 255 13.16 -15.60 -9.85
CA PRO A 255 12.96 -14.23 -10.33
C PRO A 255 11.52 -13.78 -10.10
N THR A 256 11.34 -12.55 -9.62
CA THR A 256 10.02 -12.02 -9.30
C THR A 256 9.98 -10.50 -9.40
N THR A 257 8.81 -9.95 -9.76
CA THR A 257 8.52 -8.51 -9.71
C THR A 257 7.81 -8.08 -8.41
N GLN A 258 7.45 -9.04 -7.56
CA GLN A 258 6.63 -8.81 -6.36
C GLN A 258 7.23 -7.81 -5.39
N TYR A 259 8.52 -7.99 -5.08
CA TYR A 259 9.21 -7.13 -4.13
C TYR A 259 9.37 -5.71 -4.68
N ALA A 260 9.70 -5.61 -5.97
CA ALA A 260 9.77 -4.34 -6.67
C ALA A 260 8.41 -3.60 -6.61
N SER A 261 7.31 -4.28 -6.92
CA SER A 261 5.95 -3.71 -6.88
C SER A 261 5.56 -3.25 -5.48
N LEU A 262 5.80 -4.05 -4.43
CA LEU A 262 5.54 -3.68 -3.04
C LEU A 262 6.32 -2.45 -2.59
N GLN A 263 7.58 -2.33 -3.01
CA GLN A 263 8.42 -1.18 -2.69
C GLN A 263 8.00 0.06 -3.49
N LEU A 264 7.69 -0.09 -4.77
CA LEU A 264 7.26 1.02 -5.61
C LEU A 264 5.93 1.62 -5.12
N TYR A 265 5.04 0.79 -4.57
CA TYR A 265 3.75 1.25 -4.05
C TYR A 265 3.91 2.34 -2.97
N ILE A 266 4.80 2.15 -2.02
CA ILE A 266 5.05 3.15 -0.97
C ILE A 266 5.70 4.42 -1.53
N LEU A 267 6.50 4.31 -2.60
CA LEU A 267 7.07 5.48 -3.28
C LEU A 267 5.99 6.25 -4.05
N ALA A 268 5.02 5.56 -4.65
CA ALA A 268 3.87 6.19 -5.30
C ALA A 268 3.01 6.98 -4.29
N ILE A 269 2.83 6.45 -3.06
CA ILE A 269 2.19 7.20 -1.98
C ILE A 269 2.96 8.49 -1.70
N VAL A 270 4.28 8.42 -1.57
CA VAL A 270 5.11 9.62 -1.32
C VAL A 270 5.00 10.62 -2.47
N ALA A 271 4.99 10.16 -3.72
CA ALA A 271 4.80 11.04 -4.89
C ALA A 271 3.43 11.75 -4.85
N GLY A 272 2.36 11.05 -4.48
CA GLY A 272 1.04 11.65 -4.26
C GLY A 272 1.02 12.68 -3.12
N VAL A 273 1.67 12.37 -1.99
CA VAL A 273 1.83 13.33 -0.89
C VAL A 273 2.59 14.58 -1.33
N LEU A 274 3.61 14.45 -2.19
CA LEU A 274 4.35 15.60 -2.72
C LEU A 274 3.47 16.48 -3.63
N ARG A 275 2.53 15.91 -4.38
CA ARG A 275 1.53 16.70 -5.11
C ARG A 275 0.63 17.47 -4.13
N SER A 276 0.19 16.84 -3.03
CA SER A 276 -0.60 17.52 -1.98
C SER A 276 0.20 18.63 -1.28
N VAL A 277 1.51 18.47 -1.11
CA VAL A 277 2.41 19.53 -0.60
C VAL A 277 2.38 20.76 -1.51
N VAL A 278 2.39 20.57 -2.83
CA VAL A 278 2.29 21.68 -3.81
C VAL A 278 0.93 22.35 -3.72
N ASP A 279 -0.15 21.57 -3.68
CA ASP A 279 -1.53 22.10 -3.62
C ASP A 279 -1.76 22.90 -2.33
N ASP A 280 -1.38 22.36 -1.18
CA ASP A 280 -1.47 23.05 0.11
C ASP A 280 -0.58 24.29 0.16
N GLY A 281 0.61 24.24 -0.42
CA GLY A 281 1.52 25.38 -0.54
C GLY A 281 0.90 26.51 -1.37
N ALA A 282 0.32 26.19 -2.52
CA ALA A 282 -0.37 27.13 -3.38
C ALA A 282 -1.61 27.73 -2.69
N ALA A 283 -2.43 26.91 -2.04
CA ALA A 283 -3.59 27.35 -1.28
C ALA A 283 -3.19 28.28 -0.12
N LEU A 284 -2.12 27.90 0.60
CA LEU A 284 -1.57 28.69 1.70
C LEU A 284 -1.15 30.08 1.24
N LEU A 285 -0.39 30.21 0.14
CA LEU A 285 0.05 31.49 -0.41
C LEU A 285 -1.13 32.35 -0.87
N ARG A 286 -2.12 31.77 -1.54
CA ARG A 286 -3.33 32.50 -1.98
C ARG A 286 -4.17 33.03 -0.82
N SER A 287 -4.19 32.31 0.31
CA SER A 287 -4.98 32.67 1.50
C SER A 287 -4.31 33.75 2.37
N ARG A 288 -3.00 33.95 2.26
CA ARG A 288 -2.25 34.92 3.09
C ARG A 288 -2.48 36.36 2.61
N GLN A 289 -2.84 37.24 3.55
CA GLN A 289 -3.13 38.65 3.28
C GLN A 289 -1.97 39.59 3.64
N ARG A 290 -1.03 39.15 4.47
CA ARG A 290 0.06 40.01 4.98
C ARG A 290 1.41 39.35 4.74
N ASN A 291 2.38 40.19 4.31
CA ASN A 291 3.78 39.83 4.23
C ASN A 291 4.58 40.52 5.36
N PHE A 292 5.86 40.22 5.48
CA PHE A 292 6.75 40.93 6.40
C PHE A 292 6.99 42.38 5.94
N SER A 293 7.20 43.29 6.89
CA SER A 293 7.45 44.73 6.60
C SER A 293 8.68 44.99 5.73
N HIS A 294 9.60 44.04 5.69
CA HIS A 294 10.82 44.07 4.87
C HIS A 294 10.76 43.13 3.66
N ALA A 295 9.60 42.55 3.37
CA ALA A 295 9.41 41.75 2.16
C ALA A 295 9.44 42.59 0.88
N LEU A 296 9.72 41.95 -0.26
CA LEU A 296 9.80 42.61 -1.53
C LEU A 296 8.44 43.07 -2.08
N THR A 297 7.36 42.47 -1.57
CA THR A 297 5.98 42.73 -2.02
C THR A 297 5.03 42.81 -0.82
N GLU A 298 3.91 43.54 -1.00
CA GLU A 298 2.87 43.61 0.04
C GLU A 298 2.13 42.30 0.23
N ARG A 299 1.86 41.58 -0.84
CA ARG A 299 1.13 40.31 -0.84
C ARG A 299 2.10 39.12 -0.93
N PRO A 300 1.98 38.12 -0.08
CA PRO A 300 2.82 36.90 -0.12
C PRO A 300 2.77 36.16 -1.47
N VAL A 301 1.61 36.17 -2.14
CA VAL A 301 1.42 35.49 -3.43
C VAL A 301 2.28 36.11 -4.56
N ASP A 302 2.65 37.36 -4.43
CA ASP A 302 3.47 38.10 -5.41
C ASP A 302 4.97 38.09 -5.04
N ASP A 303 5.33 37.49 -3.88
CA ASP A 303 6.72 37.50 -3.41
C ASP A 303 7.56 36.47 -4.21
N PRO A 304 8.64 36.95 -4.90
CA PRO A 304 9.42 36.12 -5.79
C PRO A 304 10.17 34.98 -5.06
N PHE A 305 10.48 35.13 -3.76
CA PHE A 305 11.12 34.06 -2.99
C PHE A 305 10.12 32.96 -2.63
N LEU A 306 8.88 33.31 -2.27
CA LEU A 306 7.83 32.34 -2.01
C LEU A 306 7.38 31.65 -3.29
N GLN A 307 7.29 32.37 -4.42
CA GLN A 307 7.03 31.78 -5.74
C GLN A 307 8.14 30.80 -6.15
N ARG A 308 9.41 31.15 -5.92
CA ARG A 308 10.53 30.25 -6.16
C ARG A 308 10.42 28.99 -5.32
N THR A 309 10.17 29.09 -4.01
CA THR A 309 10.00 27.93 -3.14
C THR A 309 8.88 27.01 -3.63
N LEU A 310 7.72 27.56 -3.99
CA LEU A 310 6.62 26.78 -4.55
C LEU A 310 7.00 26.10 -5.88
N GLY A 311 7.78 26.78 -6.73
CA GLY A 311 8.31 26.22 -7.97
C GLY A 311 9.27 25.05 -7.72
N GLU A 312 10.15 25.13 -6.71
CA GLU A 312 11.04 24.06 -6.29
C GLU A 312 10.25 22.84 -5.75
N LEU A 313 9.18 23.05 -4.98
CA LEU A 313 8.27 21.99 -4.52
C LEU A 313 7.60 21.29 -5.71
N SER A 314 7.11 22.06 -6.68
CA SER A 314 6.48 21.52 -7.90
C SER A 314 7.45 20.67 -8.73
N ALA A 315 8.69 21.14 -8.90
CA ALA A 315 9.74 20.40 -9.60
C ALA A 315 10.10 19.09 -8.86
N THR A 316 10.13 19.13 -7.53
CA THR A 316 10.39 17.92 -6.70
C THR A 316 9.27 16.89 -6.84
N ALA A 317 8.00 17.31 -6.79
CA ALA A 317 6.86 16.43 -6.99
C ALA A 317 6.89 15.79 -8.39
N PHE A 318 7.14 16.59 -9.43
CA PHE A 318 7.29 16.10 -10.81
C PHE A 318 8.40 15.04 -10.94
N ALA A 319 9.59 15.29 -10.38
CA ALA A 319 10.71 14.38 -10.46
C ALA A 319 10.44 13.05 -9.70
N ALA A 320 9.80 13.12 -8.54
CA ALA A 320 9.41 11.94 -7.76
C ALA A 320 8.39 11.07 -8.53
N GLU A 321 7.36 11.69 -9.10
CA GLU A 321 6.39 11.00 -9.95
C GLU A 321 7.04 10.37 -11.18
N ALA A 322 7.88 11.10 -11.91
CA ALA A 322 8.60 10.59 -13.07
C ALA A 322 9.47 9.38 -12.71
N ALA A 323 10.14 9.40 -11.55
CA ALA A 323 10.93 8.27 -11.07
C ALA A 323 10.06 7.04 -10.76
N VAL A 324 8.88 7.23 -10.13
CA VAL A 324 7.92 6.14 -9.87
C VAL A 324 7.42 5.54 -11.18
N LEU A 325 7.01 6.37 -12.14
CA LEU A 325 6.45 5.90 -13.40
C LEU A 325 7.51 5.21 -14.29
N ALA A 326 8.75 5.69 -14.28
CA ALA A 326 9.85 5.01 -14.96
C ALA A 326 10.17 3.63 -14.34
N ALA A 327 10.10 3.50 -13.02
CA ALA A 327 10.24 2.22 -12.35
C ALA A 327 9.04 1.28 -12.62
N ALA A 328 7.82 1.84 -12.74
CA ALA A 328 6.65 1.08 -13.14
C ALA A 328 6.75 0.52 -14.56
N ASP A 329 7.35 1.27 -15.50
CA ASP A 329 7.64 0.78 -16.86
C ASP A 329 8.59 -0.43 -16.85
N ALA A 330 9.60 -0.43 -15.98
CA ALA A 330 10.50 -1.57 -15.84
C ALA A 330 9.77 -2.80 -15.26
N ILE A 331 8.86 -2.62 -14.30
CA ILE A 331 8.01 -3.71 -13.80
C ILE A 331 7.05 -4.20 -14.89
N ASP A 332 6.46 -3.31 -15.69
CA ASP A 332 5.60 -3.70 -16.84
C ASP A 332 6.37 -4.59 -17.84
N ALA A 333 7.60 -4.21 -18.19
CA ALA A 333 8.45 -4.99 -19.08
C ALA A 333 8.72 -6.40 -18.52
N ALA A 334 9.08 -6.48 -17.23
CA ALA A 334 9.30 -7.76 -16.57
C ALA A 334 8.01 -8.59 -16.47
N THR A 335 6.88 -7.98 -16.16
CA THR A 335 5.58 -8.66 -16.09
C THR A 335 5.13 -9.18 -17.46
N THR A 336 5.39 -8.42 -18.53
CA THR A 336 5.07 -8.85 -19.90
C THR A 336 5.93 -10.04 -20.35
N SER A 337 7.10 -10.22 -19.77
CA SER A 337 8.02 -11.34 -20.08
C SER A 337 7.63 -12.66 -19.43
N LEU A 338 6.60 -12.71 -18.57
CA LEU A 338 6.22 -13.91 -17.82
C LEU A 338 6.07 -15.15 -18.70
N ARG A 339 6.68 -16.26 -18.27
CA ARG A 339 6.50 -17.60 -18.80
C ARG A 339 6.28 -18.55 -17.61
N ASP A 340 5.18 -19.26 -17.60
CA ASP A 340 4.79 -20.15 -16.49
C ASP A 340 4.86 -19.46 -15.10
N GLY A 341 4.48 -18.19 -15.05
CA GLY A 341 4.49 -17.39 -13.83
C GLY A 341 5.85 -16.86 -13.39
N VAL A 342 6.91 -17.03 -14.19
CA VAL A 342 8.26 -16.55 -13.89
C VAL A 342 8.66 -15.48 -14.91
N PRO A 343 9.07 -14.26 -14.51
CA PRO A 343 9.56 -13.25 -15.41
C PRO A 343 10.98 -13.58 -15.90
N ASP A 344 11.39 -12.95 -17.00
CA ASP A 344 12.79 -12.93 -17.39
C ASP A 344 13.66 -12.38 -16.24
N ALA A 345 14.76 -13.09 -15.92
CA ALA A 345 15.57 -12.78 -14.75
C ALA A 345 16.26 -11.41 -14.87
N GLN A 346 16.72 -11.03 -16.06
CA GLN A 346 17.36 -9.75 -16.28
C GLN A 346 16.35 -8.60 -16.13
N LEU A 347 15.18 -8.72 -16.75
CA LEU A 347 14.12 -7.71 -16.63
C LEU A 347 13.60 -7.57 -15.18
N ALA A 348 13.52 -8.67 -14.44
CA ALA A 348 13.16 -8.63 -13.01
C ALA A 348 14.22 -7.90 -12.17
N GLU A 349 15.53 -8.13 -12.44
CA GLU A 349 16.62 -7.41 -11.78
C GLU A 349 16.63 -5.92 -12.16
N GLU A 350 16.43 -5.58 -13.43
CA GLU A 350 16.31 -4.19 -13.91
C GLU A 350 15.14 -3.46 -13.22
N ALA A 351 13.99 -4.10 -13.06
CA ALA A 351 12.83 -3.55 -12.34
C ALA A 351 13.17 -3.29 -10.86
N GLN A 352 13.79 -4.26 -10.18
CA GLN A 352 14.21 -4.11 -8.79
C GLN A 352 15.22 -2.97 -8.61
N LEU A 353 16.19 -2.87 -9.52
CA LEU A 353 17.21 -1.81 -9.54
C LEU A 353 16.58 -0.42 -9.80
N ALA A 354 15.62 -0.32 -10.72
CA ALA A 354 14.90 0.92 -11.00
C ALA A 354 14.14 1.42 -9.77
N VAL A 355 13.43 0.53 -9.07
CA VAL A 355 12.71 0.86 -7.83
C VAL A 355 13.68 1.27 -6.72
N ALA A 356 14.82 0.59 -6.56
CA ALA A 356 15.82 0.96 -5.58
C ALA A 356 16.40 2.35 -5.85
N LYS A 357 16.68 2.71 -7.12
CA LYS A 357 17.14 4.04 -7.53
C LYS A 357 16.08 5.11 -7.25
N ALA A 358 14.81 4.83 -7.59
CA ALA A 358 13.69 5.74 -7.28
C ALA A 358 13.60 6.01 -5.77
N LYS A 359 13.72 4.96 -4.93
CA LYS A 359 13.70 5.14 -3.46
C LYS A 359 14.85 6.02 -2.97
N VAL A 360 16.07 5.77 -3.41
CA VAL A 360 17.24 6.57 -2.99
C VAL A 360 17.04 8.04 -3.31
N HIS A 361 16.49 8.36 -4.50
CA HIS A 361 16.21 9.73 -4.88
C HIS A 361 15.05 10.34 -4.08
N ILE A 362 13.90 9.66 -4.02
CA ILE A 362 12.68 10.18 -3.38
C ILE A 362 12.91 10.40 -1.89
N ASP A 363 13.52 9.45 -1.18
CA ASP A 363 13.81 9.59 0.26
C ASP A 363 14.77 10.77 0.55
N ALA A 364 15.64 11.12 -0.39
CA ALA A 364 16.57 12.24 -0.24
C ALA A 364 15.87 13.61 -0.36
N VAL A 365 14.78 13.73 -1.13
CA VAL A 365 14.17 15.03 -1.44
C VAL A 365 12.80 15.25 -0.77
N ALA A 366 12.07 14.20 -0.46
CA ALA A 366 10.67 14.31 -0.06
C ALA A 366 10.46 14.96 1.32
N LEU A 367 11.33 14.65 2.29
CA LEU A 367 11.24 15.25 3.63
C LEU A 367 11.61 16.73 3.62
N ASP A 368 12.60 17.13 2.82
CA ASP A 368 12.97 18.52 2.61
C ASP A 368 11.81 19.30 1.99
N ALA A 369 11.16 18.74 0.97
CA ALA A 369 9.98 19.36 0.35
C ALA A 369 8.84 19.57 1.36
N ALA A 370 8.50 18.55 2.17
CA ALA A 370 7.48 18.69 3.21
C ALA A 370 7.87 19.70 4.30
N THR A 371 9.16 19.88 4.57
CA THR A 371 9.67 20.92 5.49
C THR A 371 9.53 22.32 4.86
N LYS A 372 9.93 22.48 3.61
CA LYS A 372 9.82 23.76 2.86
C LYS A 372 8.39 24.24 2.67
N LEU A 373 7.40 23.35 2.71
CA LEU A 373 5.98 23.74 2.74
C LEU A 373 5.69 24.73 3.87
N LEU A 374 6.28 24.51 5.04
CA LEU A 374 6.06 25.34 6.22
C LEU A 374 6.64 26.76 6.04
N ASP A 375 7.72 26.92 5.26
CA ASP A 375 8.34 28.22 4.96
C ASP A 375 7.38 29.13 4.17
N LEU A 376 6.49 28.57 3.34
CA LEU A 376 5.47 29.33 2.61
C LEU A 376 4.46 30.01 3.53
N GLY A 377 4.25 29.51 4.73
CA GLY A 377 3.29 30.03 5.70
C GLY A 377 3.92 30.81 6.86
N GLY A 378 5.24 30.71 7.04
CA GLY A 378 5.93 31.24 8.21
C GLY A 378 5.37 30.63 9.50
N ALA A 379 5.44 31.37 10.62
CA ALA A 379 5.03 30.86 11.94
C ALA A 379 3.58 30.31 11.97
N SER A 380 2.68 30.88 11.18
CA SER A 380 1.28 30.41 11.14
C SER A 380 1.11 29.05 10.48
N ALA A 381 2.07 28.58 9.70
CA ALA A 381 2.05 27.23 9.12
C ALA A 381 2.19 26.12 10.18
N SER A 382 2.79 26.43 11.33
CA SER A 382 2.96 25.47 12.42
C SER A 382 1.69 25.27 13.28
N SER A 383 0.58 25.94 12.95
CA SER A 383 -0.69 25.77 13.67
C SER A 383 -1.23 24.34 13.52
N ARG A 384 -1.57 23.70 14.66
CA ARG A 384 -2.15 22.35 14.66
C ARG A 384 -3.42 22.25 13.80
N SER A 385 -4.26 23.29 13.79
CA SER A 385 -5.49 23.30 12.99
C SER A 385 -5.25 23.28 11.49
N ARG A 386 -4.06 23.70 11.02
CA ARG A 386 -3.66 23.59 9.61
C ARG A 386 -3.19 22.19 9.24
N ASN A 387 -2.69 21.44 10.21
CA ASN A 387 -2.21 20.07 10.05
C ASN A 387 -1.25 19.86 8.86
N LEU A 388 -0.42 20.86 8.53
CA LEU A 388 0.50 20.79 7.39
C LEU A 388 1.66 19.81 7.64
N ASP A 389 2.01 19.58 8.91
CA ASP A 389 2.99 18.60 9.33
C ASP A 389 2.58 17.14 9.03
N ARG A 390 1.29 16.88 8.72
CA ARG A 390 0.83 15.55 8.30
C ARG A 390 1.61 15.01 7.09
N HIS A 391 2.00 15.88 6.16
CA HIS A 391 2.79 15.48 4.99
C HIS A 391 4.15 14.95 5.40
N TRP A 392 4.87 15.69 6.25
CA TRP A 392 6.17 15.26 6.78
C TRP A 392 6.05 13.97 7.60
N ARG A 393 5.06 13.88 8.49
CA ARG A 393 4.81 12.69 9.31
C ARG A 393 4.53 11.45 8.46
N ASN A 394 3.69 11.57 7.43
CA ASN A 394 3.36 10.48 6.53
C ASN A 394 4.56 10.04 5.69
N ILE A 395 5.28 10.97 5.07
CA ILE A 395 6.49 10.67 4.30
C ILE A 395 7.54 10.00 5.20
N ARG A 396 7.78 10.56 6.40
CA ARG A 396 8.80 10.03 7.30
C ARG A 396 8.49 8.61 7.75
N THR A 397 7.25 8.32 8.09
CA THR A 397 6.82 6.97 8.48
C THR A 397 7.03 5.97 7.35
N ILE A 398 6.61 6.30 6.12
CA ILE A 398 6.79 5.44 4.94
C ILE A 398 8.27 5.23 4.62
N SER A 399 9.10 6.28 4.68
CA SER A 399 10.54 6.18 4.36
C SER A 399 11.31 5.25 5.30
N LEU A 400 10.80 5.05 6.53
CA LEU A 400 11.38 4.14 7.52
C LEU A 400 11.06 2.64 7.27
N HIS A 401 10.20 2.34 6.30
CA HIS A 401 9.80 0.95 6.02
C HIS A 401 11.01 0.05 5.74
N ASN A 402 12.04 0.57 5.07
CA ASN A 402 13.33 -0.09 4.92
C ASN A 402 14.48 0.94 4.76
N PRO A 403 15.70 0.59 5.19
CA PRO A 403 16.80 1.52 5.25
C PRO A 403 17.38 1.85 3.87
N VAL A 404 17.24 3.10 3.43
CA VAL A 404 17.66 3.59 2.11
C VAL A 404 19.17 3.51 1.87
N HIS A 405 20.00 3.67 2.91
CA HIS A 405 21.46 3.62 2.78
C HIS A 405 21.99 2.25 2.35
N TYR A 406 21.32 1.17 2.72
CA TYR A 406 21.67 -0.16 2.19
C TYR A 406 21.32 -0.30 0.70
N LYS A 407 20.23 0.32 0.23
CA LYS A 407 19.89 0.34 -1.20
C LYS A 407 20.96 1.09 -2.00
N ALA A 408 21.35 2.29 -1.56
CA ALA A 408 22.40 3.07 -2.21
C ALA A 408 23.72 2.30 -2.30
N ARG A 409 24.10 1.60 -1.20
CA ARG A 409 25.30 0.73 -1.18
C ARG A 409 25.19 -0.40 -2.20
N VAL A 410 24.08 -1.13 -2.21
CA VAL A 410 23.87 -2.27 -3.13
C VAL A 410 23.89 -1.82 -4.59
N ILE A 411 23.23 -0.69 -4.93
CA ILE A 411 23.31 -0.10 -6.27
C ILE A 411 24.75 0.16 -6.66
N GLY A 412 25.56 0.77 -5.78
CA GLY A 412 26.98 1.01 -6.03
C GLY A 412 27.79 -0.27 -6.24
N GLN A 413 27.54 -1.32 -5.45
CA GLN A 413 28.20 -2.62 -5.60
C GLN A 413 27.82 -3.33 -6.91
N ASN A 414 26.53 -3.27 -7.28
CA ASN A 414 26.06 -3.82 -8.56
C ASN A 414 26.76 -3.12 -9.74
N LEU A 415 26.80 -1.77 -9.74
CA LEU A 415 27.47 -1.00 -10.81
C LEU A 415 28.97 -1.25 -10.91
N LEU A 416 29.68 -1.42 -9.79
CA LEU A 416 31.13 -1.58 -9.79
C LEU A 416 31.60 -3.03 -10.03
N HIS A 417 30.83 -3.99 -9.54
CA HIS A 417 31.26 -5.36 -9.44
C HIS A 417 30.32 -6.40 -10.05
N GLY A 418 29.14 -5.96 -10.56
CA GLY A 418 28.09 -6.87 -11.02
C GLY A 418 27.50 -7.73 -9.89
N THR A 419 27.61 -7.27 -8.62
CA THR A 419 27.08 -8.02 -7.48
C THR A 419 25.56 -8.16 -7.61
N PRO A 420 25.01 -9.40 -7.51
CA PRO A 420 23.55 -9.60 -7.59
C PRO A 420 22.78 -8.81 -6.51
N LEU A 421 21.56 -8.40 -6.84
CA LEU A 421 20.68 -7.73 -5.89
C LEU A 421 20.16 -8.71 -4.83
N PRO A 422 19.88 -8.26 -3.59
CA PRO A 422 19.26 -9.11 -2.57
C PRO A 422 17.87 -9.59 -2.99
N ALA A 423 17.64 -10.91 -2.94
CA ALA A 423 16.34 -11.52 -3.26
C ALA A 423 15.45 -11.57 -2.01
N ASN A 424 14.98 -10.40 -1.55
CA ASN A 424 14.07 -10.32 -0.40
C ASN A 424 13.12 -9.11 -0.49
N ALA A 425 12.04 -9.15 0.29
CA ALA A 425 10.96 -8.15 0.26
C ALA A 425 11.38 -6.74 0.74
N TYR A 426 12.54 -6.59 1.33
CA TYR A 426 13.03 -5.30 1.89
C TYR A 426 14.06 -4.59 1.00
N PHE A 427 14.44 -5.22 -0.10
CA PHE A 427 15.34 -4.60 -1.09
C PHE A 427 14.62 -4.09 -2.36
#